data_81c4b04c7c66f0c36c88730052f48e33
#
_entry.id   81c4b04c7c66f0c36c88730052f48e33
#
_cell.length_a   1.000
_cell.length_b   1.000
_cell.length_c   1.000
_cell.angle_alpha   90.00
_cell.angle_beta   90.00
_cell.angle_gamma   90.00
#
_symmetry.space_group_name_H-M   'P 1'
#
loop_
_entity.id
_entity.type
_entity.pdbx_description
1 polymer ?
#
loop_
_entity_poly.entity_id
_entity_poly.type
_entity_poly.pdbx_seq_one_letter_code
_entity_poly.pdbx_strand_id
1 'polypeptide(L)'
;MTALLFEAAGGFGTSPEEPAGPLGEGFRVSSDLLARKPAEARGLVRDEVRLLVARGKGDDDPEVEHCIFADLPDVLEPGDLLVVNNSGTLPAALDAEDADTGRRLVLHVSTGTPDAPDAWIVELRRPLPDGATKPFALGADADDPPSPGRPGLRLRVTGGATVTLLRPYTDRLWVARLDLGASVADYLTRHGRAIRYDYVDRDWPIAAYQTVFATVPGSAEMPSAARPFSADVVARLVAKGVHIAPITLHTGVASPEAHEKPYAEWFSVPEATATLVNHVRAHGGRVIAVGTTAVRALESAVDEEGTVHARAGWTELIITPERGVRVVDGLITGFHEPQASHLLMLTAIAGPRLIRASYDAALANRYLWHEFGDVNLLLRR
;
A
#
# COMPACT_ATOMS: atom_id res chain seq x y z
N MET A 1 21.22 53.66 -29.04
CA MET A 1 20.31 53.51 -30.17
C MET A 1 20.13 52.04 -30.42
N THR A 2 18.87 51.63 -30.48
CA THR A 2 18.31 50.37 -30.93
C THR A 2 18.23 49.27 -29.88
N ALA A 3 17.03 49.17 -29.32
CA ALA A 3 16.53 48.08 -28.50
C ALA A 3 16.35 46.82 -29.35
N LEU A 4 16.62 45.66 -28.79
CA LEU A 4 16.24 44.37 -29.33
C LEU A 4 15.25 43.72 -28.36
N LEU A 5 14.01 43.62 -28.82
CA LEU A 5 12.92 42.82 -28.28
C LEU A 5 13.24 41.34 -28.44
N PHE A 6 13.11 40.57 -27.35
CA PHE A 6 12.99 39.13 -27.40
C PHE A 6 11.53 38.75 -27.11
N GLU A 7 10.81 38.44 -28.15
CA GLU A 7 9.61 37.63 -28.10
C GLU A 7 10.02 36.16 -27.97
N ALA A 8 9.65 35.52 -26.87
CA ALA A 8 9.66 34.07 -26.74
C ALA A 8 8.22 33.60 -26.65
N ALA A 9 7.65 33.28 -27.80
CA ALA A 9 6.43 32.48 -27.87
C ALA A 9 6.82 31.01 -27.79
N GLY A 10 6.66 30.41 -26.63
CA GLY A 10 6.69 28.98 -26.41
C GLY A 10 5.33 28.52 -25.92
N GLY A 11 4.46 28.11 -26.85
CA GLY A 11 3.20 27.50 -26.54
C GLY A 11 3.44 26.13 -25.87
N PHE A 12 3.10 26.01 -24.60
CA PHE A 12 2.98 24.72 -23.97
C PHE A 12 1.70 24.05 -24.50
N GLY A 13 1.90 22.96 -25.26
CA GLY A 13 0.81 22.09 -25.67
C GLY A 13 0.05 21.62 -24.43
N THR A 14 -1.26 21.77 -24.48
CA THR A 14 -2.20 21.18 -23.51
C THR A 14 -2.09 19.69 -23.62
N SER A 15 -1.52 19.03 -22.59
CA SER A 15 -1.64 17.60 -22.39
C SER A 15 -3.12 17.22 -22.34
N PRO A 16 -3.55 16.05 -22.82
CA PRO A 16 -4.94 15.61 -22.72
C PRO A 16 -5.36 15.66 -21.25
N GLU A 17 -6.56 16.18 -21.00
CA GLU A 17 -7.16 16.26 -19.68
C GLU A 17 -7.16 14.85 -19.05
N GLU A 18 -6.36 14.67 -17.99
CA GLU A 18 -6.38 13.46 -17.20
C GLU A 18 -7.77 13.31 -16.55
N PRO A 19 -8.37 12.12 -16.54
CA PRO A 19 -9.68 11.94 -15.94
C PRO A 19 -9.65 12.36 -14.47
N ALA A 20 -10.58 13.21 -14.08
CA ALA A 20 -10.71 13.67 -12.69
C ALA A 20 -10.83 12.45 -11.76
N GLY A 21 -9.96 12.34 -10.76
CA GLY A 21 -10.05 11.30 -9.75
C GLY A 21 -11.34 11.41 -8.91
N PRO A 22 -11.63 10.45 -8.03
CA PRO A 22 -12.88 10.38 -7.25
C PRO A 22 -13.15 11.61 -6.37
N LEU A 23 -12.19 12.51 -6.22
CA LEU A 23 -12.32 13.77 -5.48
C LEU A 23 -12.53 15.02 -6.38
N GLY A 24 -12.75 14.85 -7.69
CA GLY A 24 -12.87 15.94 -8.65
C GLY A 24 -11.53 16.46 -9.15
N GLU A 25 -11.49 17.68 -9.71
CA GLU A 25 -10.24 18.30 -10.18
C GLU A 25 -9.20 18.25 -9.07
N GLY A 26 -8.13 17.50 -9.34
CA GLY A 26 -7.27 16.89 -8.34
C GLY A 26 -6.55 17.89 -7.43
N PHE A 27 -6.50 17.55 -6.17
CA PHE A 27 -5.46 18.09 -5.29
C PHE A 27 -4.08 17.62 -5.77
N ARG A 28 -3.06 18.43 -5.54
CA ARG A 28 -1.67 18.07 -5.84
C ARG A 28 -0.90 17.92 -4.52
N VAL A 29 -0.15 16.84 -4.42
CA VAL A 29 0.77 16.63 -3.30
C VAL A 29 2.12 17.21 -3.68
N SER A 30 2.58 18.18 -2.90
CA SER A 30 3.93 18.74 -3.11
C SER A 30 4.99 17.72 -2.66
N SER A 31 6.10 17.62 -3.39
CA SER A 31 7.18 16.67 -3.12
C SER A 31 7.83 16.81 -1.74
N ASP A 32 7.66 17.94 -1.08
CA ASP A 32 8.13 18.19 0.29
C ASP A 32 7.19 17.61 1.37
N LEU A 33 6.01 17.12 0.97
CA LEU A 33 5.10 16.36 1.84
C LEU A 33 5.35 14.85 1.78
N LEU A 34 6.25 14.37 0.94
CA LEU A 34 6.59 12.95 0.89
C LEU A 34 7.48 12.57 2.06
N ALA A 35 7.09 11.55 2.83
CA ALA A 35 7.88 11.05 3.95
C ALA A 35 9.08 10.25 3.44
N ARG A 36 10.24 10.89 3.30
CA ARG A 36 11.45 10.31 2.72
C ARG A 36 12.19 9.34 3.63
N LYS A 37 11.84 9.29 4.92
CA LYS A 37 12.51 8.49 5.95
C LYS A 37 11.55 8.13 7.09
N PRO A 38 11.82 7.01 7.81
CA PRO A 38 11.04 6.61 8.96
C PRO A 38 10.94 7.69 10.05
N ALA A 39 9.89 7.65 10.87
CA ALA A 39 9.68 8.55 12.01
C ALA A 39 10.91 8.60 12.91
N GLU A 40 11.51 7.46 13.22
CA GLU A 40 12.68 7.32 14.09
C GLU A 40 13.91 8.08 13.53
N ALA A 41 14.05 8.14 12.22
CA ALA A 41 15.11 8.93 11.57
C ALA A 41 14.79 10.44 11.49
N ARG A 42 13.57 10.82 11.85
CA ARG A 42 13.14 12.23 12.01
C ARG A 42 13.23 12.72 13.46
N GLY A 43 13.69 11.87 14.40
CA GLY A 43 13.78 12.17 15.81
C GLY A 43 12.48 11.93 16.59
N LEU A 44 11.54 11.19 16.02
CA LEU A 44 10.27 10.77 16.63
C LEU A 44 10.35 9.30 17.02
N VAL A 45 9.53 8.84 17.94
CA VAL A 45 9.20 7.44 18.04
C VAL A 45 8.08 7.10 17.05
N ARG A 46 7.86 5.82 16.80
CA ARG A 46 6.98 5.33 15.72
C ARG A 46 5.53 5.80 15.86
N ASP A 47 5.01 5.91 17.07
CA ASP A 47 3.64 6.34 17.37
C ASP A 47 3.49 7.87 17.59
N GLU A 48 4.56 8.64 17.43
CA GLU A 48 4.50 10.12 17.43
C GLU A 48 4.21 10.73 16.04
N VAL A 49 3.97 9.90 15.00
CA VAL A 49 3.44 10.42 13.74
C VAL A 49 2.06 11.02 13.97
N ARG A 50 1.67 11.99 13.15
CA ARG A 50 0.37 12.64 13.29
C ARG A 50 -0.75 11.69 12.89
N LEU A 51 -1.88 11.81 13.57
CA LEU A 51 -3.13 11.16 13.27
C LEU A 51 -4.18 12.23 12.98
N LEU A 52 -4.76 12.18 11.79
CA LEU A 52 -5.92 12.97 11.44
C LEU A 52 -7.15 12.08 11.61
N VAL A 53 -8.08 12.50 12.46
CA VAL A 53 -9.33 11.78 12.70
C VAL A 53 -10.47 12.53 12.02
N ALA A 54 -11.12 11.89 11.07
CA ALA A 54 -12.26 12.44 10.37
C ALA A 54 -13.52 11.61 10.66
N ARG A 55 -14.57 12.26 11.14
CA ARG A 55 -15.87 11.65 11.52
C ARG A 55 -17.00 12.29 10.73
N GLY A 56 -17.93 11.45 10.26
CA GLY A 56 -19.14 11.91 9.59
C GLY A 56 -19.93 10.81 8.93
N LYS A 57 -21.21 11.04 8.69
CA LYS A 57 -22.09 10.09 7.98
C LYS A 57 -23.04 10.85 7.05
N GLY A 58 -23.10 10.44 5.79
CA GLY A 58 -24.04 10.98 4.82
C GLY A 58 -23.85 12.50 4.62
N ASP A 59 -24.88 13.27 4.93
CA ASP A 59 -24.92 14.72 4.77
C ASP A 59 -24.49 15.51 6.02
N ASP A 60 -24.10 14.83 7.10
CA ASP A 60 -23.58 15.49 8.30
C ASP A 60 -22.34 16.31 7.94
N ASP A 61 -22.13 17.43 8.65
CA ASP A 61 -20.91 18.19 8.51
C ASP A 61 -19.72 17.37 9.01
N PRO A 62 -18.67 17.22 8.20
CA PRO A 62 -17.47 16.49 8.59
C PRO A 62 -16.80 17.14 9.80
N GLU A 63 -16.47 16.34 10.81
CA GLU A 63 -15.63 16.76 11.93
C GLU A 63 -14.22 16.24 11.70
N VAL A 64 -13.22 17.12 11.81
CA VAL A 64 -11.80 16.79 11.64
C VAL A 64 -11.03 17.21 12.89
N GLU A 65 -10.30 16.28 13.46
CA GLU A 65 -9.47 16.44 14.65
C GLU A 65 -8.01 16.08 14.34
N HIS A 66 -7.08 16.82 14.91
CA HIS A 66 -5.65 16.62 14.75
C HIS A 66 -5.03 16.16 16.06
N CYS A 67 -4.40 14.98 16.06
CA CYS A 67 -3.69 14.42 17.21
C CYS A 67 -2.42 13.67 16.76
N ILE A 68 -1.76 12.99 17.65
CA ILE A 68 -0.68 12.05 17.35
C ILE A 68 -1.22 10.62 17.44
N PHE A 69 -0.54 9.67 16.79
CA PHE A 69 -1.01 8.28 16.75
C PHE A 69 -1.05 7.63 18.14
N ALA A 70 -0.18 8.04 19.06
CA ALA A 70 -0.19 7.62 20.45
C ALA A 70 -1.50 7.91 21.18
N ASP A 71 -2.31 8.87 20.70
CA ASP A 71 -3.62 9.22 21.25
C ASP A 71 -4.76 8.33 20.72
N LEU A 72 -4.49 7.39 19.80
CA LEU A 72 -5.51 6.49 19.24
C LEU A 72 -6.36 5.80 20.31
N PRO A 73 -5.82 5.35 21.47
CA PRO A 73 -6.65 4.80 22.55
C PRO A 73 -7.69 5.79 23.10
N ASP A 74 -7.47 7.09 23.00
CA ASP A 74 -8.41 8.10 23.49
C ASP A 74 -9.52 8.40 22.46
N VAL A 75 -9.27 8.07 21.19
CA VAL A 75 -10.19 8.27 20.06
C VAL A 75 -11.20 7.13 19.89
N LEU A 76 -10.77 5.89 20.16
CA LEU A 76 -11.61 4.70 20.02
C LEU A 76 -12.41 4.41 21.28
N GLU A 77 -13.52 3.67 21.12
CA GLU A 77 -14.43 3.34 22.20
C GLU A 77 -14.27 1.87 22.66
N PRO A 78 -14.57 1.55 23.93
CA PRO A 78 -14.69 0.16 24.37
C PRO A 78 -15.69 -0.61 23.49
N GLY A 79 -15.32 -1.80 23.05
CA GLY A 79 -16.14 -2.61 22.14
C GLY A 79 -15.84 -2.40 20.66
N ASP A 80 -15.06 -1.40 20.29
CA ASP A 80 -14.52 -1.30 18.91
C ASP A 80 -13.59 -2.48 18.61
N LEU A 81 -13.51 -2.86 17.34
CA LEU A 81 -12.61 -3.91 16.84
C LEU A 81 -11.68 -3.34 15.78
N LEU A 82 -10.39 -3.39 16.04
CA LEU A 82 -9.35 -3.17 15.03
C LEU A 82 -9.03 -4.49 14.32
N VAL A 83 -9.19 -4.52 13.00
CA VAL A 83 -8.76 -5.66 12.19
C VAL A 83 -7.45 -5.31 11.51
N VAL A 84 -6.39 -6.03 11.88
CA VAL A 84 -5.00 -5.74 11.49
C VAL A 84 -4.45 -6.79 10.52
N ASN A 85 -3.61 -6.36 9.58
CA ASN A 85 -2.90 -7.29 8.71
C ASN A 85 -1.61 -7.77 9.40
N ASN A 86 -1.48 -9.08 9.59
CA ASN A 86 -0.30 -9.69 10.22
C ASN A 86 0.76 -10.14 9.21
N SER A 87 0.61 -9.78 7.93
CA SER A 87 1.62 -10.07 6.92
C SER A 87 2.92 -9.32 7.19
N GLY A 88 4.02 -10.06 7.22
CA GLY A 88 5.38 -9.52 7.35
C GLY A 88 5.98 -9.18 5.99
N THR A 89 6.70 -8.06 5.94
CA THR A 89 7.36 -7.58 4.72
C THR A 89 8.63 -8.39 4.47
N LEU A 90 8.79 -8.86 3.26
CA LEU A 90 10.00 -9.53 2.77
C LEU A 90 10.99 -8.51 2.21
N PRO A 91 12.30 -8.76 2.27
CA PRO A 91 13.29 -7.97 1.52
C PRO A 91 13.23 -8.34 0.04
N ALA A 92 12.17 -7.90 -0.64
CA ALA A 92 11.70 -8.43 -1.92
C ALA A 92 12.43 -7.86 -3.16
N ALA A 93 13.51 -7.10 -2.99
CA ALA A 93 14.34 -6.62 -4.09
C ALA A 93 15.67 -7.40 -4.16
N LEU A 94 16.01 -7.91 -5.35
CA LEU A 94 17.25 -8.63 -5.65
C LEU A 94 17.99 -7.91 -6.78
N ASP A 95 19.31 -7.77 -6.66
CA ASP A 95 20.10 -7.40 -7.83
C ASP A 95 20.11 -8.58 -8.81
N ALA A 96 19.96 -8.26 -10.07
CA ALA A 96 19.83 -9.23 -11.13
C ALA A 96 20.70 -8.86 -12.34
N GLU A 97 21.09 -9.85 -13.11
CA GLU A 97 21.83 -9.68 -14.36
C GLU A 97 21.22 -10.57 -15.43
N ASP A 98 20.94 -10.00 -16.58
CA ASP A 98 20.56 -10.76 -17.78
C ASP A 98 21.70 -11.75 -18.11
N ALA A 99 21.40 -13.05 -18.11
CA ALA A 99 22.39 -14.11 -18.26
C ALA A 99 23.05 -14.11 -19.65
N ASP A 100 22.37 -13.54 -20.66
CA ASP A 100 22.86 -13.52 -22.06
C ASP A 100 23.67 -12.25 -22.37
N THR A 101 23.25 -11.10 -21.84
CA THR A 101 23.81 -9.79 -22.17
C THR A 101 24.70 -9.18 -21.09
N GLY A 102 24.62 -9.65 -19.85
CA GLY A 102 25.31 -9.06 -18.71
C GLY A 102 24.66 -7.74 -18.23
N ARG A 103 23.49 -7.37 -18.75
CA ARG A 103 22.80 -6.13 -18.34
C ARG A 103 22.38 -6.22 -16.89
N ARG A 104 22.75 -5.21 -16.08
CA ARG A 104 22.34 -5.09 -14.69
C ARG A 104 20.90 -4.61 -14.56
N LEU A 105 20.16 -5.23 -13.67
CA LEU A 105 18.75 -4.99 -13.36
C LEU A 105 18.54 -5.11 -11.86
N VAL A 106 17.37 -4.69 -11.39
CA VAL A 106 16.85 -5.09 -10.10
C VAL A 106 15.54 -5.83 -10.34
N LEU A 107 15.38 -6.95 -9.65
CA LEU A 107 14.17 -7.76 -9.67
C LEU A 107 13.39 -7.49 -8.39
N HIS A 108 12.16 -6.99 -8.49
CA HIS A 108 11.23 -7.01 -7.38
C HIS A 108 10.39 -8.29 -7.46
N VAL A 109 10.40 -9.06 -6.39
CA VAL A 109 9.55 -10.26 -6.25
C VAL A 109 8.25 -9.84 -5.58
N SER A 110 7.13 -9.98 -6.28
CA SER A 110 5.83 -9.49 -5.84
C SER A 110 5.08 -10.56 -5.02
N THR A 111 4.25 -11.36 -5.66
CA THR A 111 3.39 -12.37 -5.02
C THR A 111 3.38 -13.65 -5.86
N GLY A 112 2.93 -14.76 -5.27
CA GLY A 112 2.62 -15.96 -6.05
C GLY A 112 1.48 -15.72 -7.04
N THR A 113 1.11 -16.73 -7.80
CA THR A 113 -0.02 -16.67 -8.72
C THR A 113 -1.05 -17.77 -8.40
N PRO A 114 -2.36 -17.52 -8.55
CA PRO A 114 -3.38 -18.55 -8.35
C PRO A 114 -3.29 -19.68 -9.39
N ASP A 115 -2.84 -19.35 -10.61
CA ASP A 115 -2.86 -20.27 -11.76
C ASP A 115 -1.65 -21.21 -11.84
N ALA A 116 -0.57 -20.89 -11.13
CA ALA A 116 0.67 -21.64 -11.17
C ALA A 116 1.40 -21.57 -9.82
N PRO A 117 1.25 -22.57 -8.94
CA PRO A 117 1.79 -22.57 -7.57
C PRO A 117 3.30 -22.35 -7.47
N ASP A 118 4.05 -22.73 -8.51
CA ASP A 118 5.50 -22.59 -8.58
C ASP A 118 5.97 -21.31 -9.31
N ALA A 119 5.01 -20.46 -9.73
CA ALA A 119 5.30 -19.23 -10.43
C ALA A 119 5.01 -18.01 -9.55
N TRP A 120 5.77 -16.95 -9.79
CA TRP A 120 5.68 -15.70 -9.06
C TRP A 120 5.52 -14.53 -10.00
N ILE A 121 4.80 -13.52 -9.55
CA ILE A 121 4.78 -12.22 -10.20
C ILE A 121 6.06 -11.48 -9.80
N VAL A 122 6.73 -10.92 -10.80
CA VAL A 122 7.97 -10.16 -10.62
C VAL A 122 7.93 -8.89 -11.47
N GLU A 123 8.69 -7.89 -11.06
CA GLU A 123 8.91 -6.66 -11.82
C GLU A 123 10.39 -6.48 -12.11
N LEU A 124 10.70 -6.15 -13.36
CA LEU A 124 12.05 -5.71 -13.73
C LEU A 124 12.17 -4.21 -13.51
N ARG A 125 13.23 -3.81 -12.81
CA ARG A 125 13.50 -2.40 -12.49
C ARG A 125 14.86 -1.98 -12.98
N ARG A 126 14.99 -0.71 -13.37
CA ARG A 126 16.26 -0.09 -13.73
C ARG A 126 16.95 0.42 -12.46
N PRO A 127 18.19 -0.01 -12.15
CA PRO A 127 18.94 0.56 -11.03
C PRO A 127 19.35 2.01 -11.32
N LEU A 128 19.30 2.86 -10.30
CA LEU A 128 19.78 4.24 -10.33
C LEU A 128 21.13 4.36 -9.61
N PRO A 129 21.93 5.42 -9.89
CA PRO A 129 23.24 5.61 -9.25
C PRO A 129 23.20 5.75 -7.73
N ASP A 130 22.10 6.24 -7.17
CA ASP A 130 21.87 6.42 -5.73
C ASP A 130 21.35 5.16 -5.04
N GLY A 131 21.20 4.05 -5.75
CA GLY A 131 20.68 2.76 -5.28
C GLY A 131 19.15 2.63 -5.35
N ALA A 132 18.40 3.68 -5.65
CA ALA A 132 16.98 3.59 -5.95
C ALA A 132 16.72 2.86 -7.28
N THR A 133 15.46 2.58 -7.56
CA THR A 133 15.08 1.93 -8.82
C THR A 133 13.94 2.65 -9.48
N LYS A 134 13.88 2.60 -10.81
CA LYS A 134 12.72 3.07 -11.60
C LYS A 134 12.11 1.93 -12.41
N PRO A 135 10.80 1.95 -12.68
CA PRO A 135 10.21 1.07 -13.69
C PRO A 135 10.85 1.33 -15.05
N PHE A 136 10.75 0.37 -15.95
CA PHE A 136 11.01 0.63 -17.37
C PHE A 136 9.79 1.35 -17.95
N ALA A 137 10.04 2.25 -18.92
CA ALA A 137 8.96 2.97 -19.59
C ALA A 137 7.97 2.03 -20.27
N LEU A 138 6.68 2.34 -20.10
CA LEU A 138 5.60 1.73 -20.86
C LEU A 138 5.42 2.54 -22.15
N GLY A 139 6.13 2.17 -23.22
CA GLY A 139 6.04 2.86 -24.50
C GLY A 139 7.32 3.59 -24.94
N ALA A 140 7.23 4.33 -26.04
CA ALA A 140 8.36 4.94 -26.72
C ALA A 140 8.68 6.36 -26.23
N ASP A 141 8.78 6.60 -24.93
CA ASP A 141 9.39 7.82 -24.45
C ASP A 141 10.89 7.74 -24.73
N ALA A 142 11.39 8.69 -25.54
CA ALA A 142 12.72 8.65 -26.14
C ALA A 142 13.89 8.66 -25.14
N ASP A 143 13.63 8.99 -23.87
CA ASP A 143 14.66 9.13 -22.85
C ASP A 143 14.80 7.90 -21.92
N ASP A 144 13.85 6.96 -21.92
CA ASP A 144 13.91 5.74 -21.11
C ASP A 144 14.04 4.47 -21.98
N PRO A 145 15.03 3.62 -21.70
CA PRO A 145 15.19 2.39 -22.48
C PRO A 145 14.01 1.45 -22.26
N PRO A 146 13.54 0.75 -23.30
CA PRO A 146 12.46 -0.22 -23.19
C PRO A 146 12.82 -1.34 -22.22
N SER A 147 11.79 -1.95 -21.61
CA SER A 147 11.97 -3.12 -20.76
C SER A 147 12.69 -4.25 -21.53
N PRO A 148 13.71 -4.89 -20.95
CA PRO A 148 14.36 -6.04 -21.56
C PRO A 148 13.52 -7.31 -21.44
N GLY A 149 12.35 -7.25 -20.78
CA GLY A 149 11.48 -8.38 -20.52
C GLY A 149 11.06 -9.09 -21.80
N ARG A 150 11.25 -10.41 -21.83
CA ARG A 150 10.79 -11.30 -22.90
C ARG A 150 10.57 -12.70 -22.35
N PRO A 151 9.66 -13.51 -22.90
CA PRO A 151 9.54 -14.92 -22.53
C PRO A 151 10.89 -15.64 -22.72
N GLY A 152 11.28 -16.44 -21.72
CA GLY A 152 12.55 -17.17 -21.70
C GLY A 152 13.77 -16.36 -21.26
N LEU A 153 13.64 -15.06 -20.94
CA LEU A 153 14.72 -14.29 -20.34
C LEU A 153 15.15 -14.92 -19.03
N ARG A 154 16.44 -15.23 -18.92
CA ARG A 154 17.05 -15.80 -17.72
C ARG A 154 17.85 -14.73 -17.01
N LEU A 155 17.62 -14.61 -15.71
CA LEU A 155 18.30 -13.67 -14.82
C LEU A 155 19.13 -14.47 -13.80
N ARG A 156 20.38 -14.10 -13.63
CA ARG A 156 21.16 -14.47 -12.45
C ARG A 156 20.86 -13.45 -11.35
N VAL A 157 20.45 -13.91 -10.17
CA VAL A 157 20.14 -13.03 -9.04
C VAL A 157 21.16 -13.16 -7.93
N THR A 158 21.25 -12.15 -7.05
CA THR A 158 22.09 -12.18 -5.85
C THR A 158 21.93 -13.50 -5.12
N GLY A 159 23.04 -14.17 -4.75
CA GLY A 159 23.02 -15.51 -4.14
C GLY A 159 23.19 -16.64 -5.16
N GLY A 160 23.26 -16.35 -6.46
CA GLY A 160 23.61 -17.28 -7.54
C GLY A 160 22.45 -18.09 -8.12
N ALA A 161 21.22 -17.83 -7.68
CA ALA A 161 20.04 -18.50 -8.23
C ALA A 161 19.63 -17.92 -9.60
N THR A 162 18.71 -18.62 -10.24
CA THR A 162 18.19 -18.24 -11.57
C THR A 162 16.69 -17.94 -11.51
N VAL A 163 16.29 -16.87 -12.19
CA VAL A 163 14.89 -16.54 -12.43
C VAL A 163 14.63 -16.54 -13.94
N THR A 164 13.57 -17.20 -14.36
CA THR A 164 13.18 -17.27 -15.78
C THR A 164 11.82 -16.63 -15.99
N LEU A 165 11.76 -15.60 -16.82
CA LEU A 165 10.49 -14.99 -17.22
C LEU A 165 9.72 -15.92 -18.14
N LEU A 166 8.44 -16.19 -17.82
CA LEU A 166 7.61 -17.12 -18.55
C LEU A 166 6.69 -16.40 -19.56
N ARG A 167 5.95 -15.41 -19.08
CA ARG A 167 5.01 -14.61 -19.89
C ARG A 167 4.78 -13.24 -19.24
N PRO A 168 4.35 -12.23 -20.03
CA PRO A 168 3.85 -10.98 -19.46
C PRO A 168 2.64 -11.26 -18.54
N TYR A 169 2.49 -10.46 -17.49
CA TYR A 169 1.33 -10.45 -16.61
C TYR A 169 0.54 -9.15 -16.76
N THR A 170 1.22 -8.02 -16.68
CA THR A 170 0.75 -6.68 -17.08
C THR A 170 1.81 -6.04 -17.99
N ASP A 171 1.64 -4.78 -18.31
CA ASP A 171 2.62 -4.05 -19.13
C ASP A 171 4.02 -4.01 -18.48
N ARG A 172 4.11 -4.02 -17.13
CA ARG A 172 5.39 -3.98 -16.38
C ARG A 172 5.70 -5.27 -15.62
N LEU A 173 4.72 -6.10 -15.31
CA LEU A 173 4.87 -7.30 -14.49
C LEU A 173 5.00 -8.55 -15.34
N TRP A 174 5.70 -9.52 -14.79
CA TRP A 174 5.98 -10.81 -15.44
C TRP A 174 5.63 -11.97 -14.52
N VAL A 175 5.08 -13.03 -15.10
CA VAL A 175 5.06 -14.34 -14.44
C VAL A 175 6.44 -14.98 -14.65
N ALA A 176 7.07 -15.42 -13.57
CA ALA A 176 8.41 -15.99 -13.58
C ALA A 176 8.50 -17.26 -12.74
N ARG A 177 9.39 -18.17 -13.15
CA ARG A 177 9.83 -19.29 -12.31
C ARG A 177 11.09 -18.89 -11.56
N LEU A 178 11.08 -19.15 -10.25
CA LEU A 178 12.16 -18.83 -9.34
C LEU A 178 12.90 -20.12 -8.94
N ASP A 179 14.05 -20.40 -9.56
CA ASP A 179 14.87 -21.58 -9.25
C ASP A 179 15.88 -21.23 -8.14
N LEU A 180 15.39 -21.11 -6.90
CA LEU A 180 16.12 -20.53 -5.76
C LEU A 180 16.82 -21.57 -4.87
N GLY A 181 16.47 -22.85 -4.97
CA GLY A 181 16.99 -23.90 -4.08
C GLY A 181 16.53 -23.80 -2.62
N ALA A 182 15.60 -22.90 -2.31
CA ALA A 182 15.00 -22.68 -0.99
C ALA A 182 13.61 -22.10 -1.16
N SER A 183 12.85 -21.94 -0.07
CA SER A 183 11.61 -21.17 -0.12
C SER A 183 11.91 -19.72 -0.54
N VAL A 184 10.94 -19.05 -1.21
CA VAL A 184 11.12 -17.65 -1.63
C VAL A 184 11.39 -16.76 -0.44
N ALA A 185 10.66 -16.92 0.66
CA ALA A 185 10.85 -16.13 1.88
C ALA A 185 12.26 -16.33 2.48
N ASP A 186 12.76 -17.56 2.56
CA ASP A 186 14.10 -17.84 3.07
C ASP A 186 15.20 -17.28 2.17
N TYR A 187 15.01 -17.40 0.85
CA TYR A 187 15.98 -16.86 -0.10
C TYR A 187 16.04 -15.33 -0.04
N LEU A 188 14.89 -14.67 -0.08
CA LEU A 188 14.80 -13.22 0.03
C LEU A 188 15.40 -12.73 1.36
N THR A 189 15.10 -13.39 2.47
CA THR A 189 15.66 -13.02 3.79
C THR A 189 17.19 -13.05 3.81
N ARG A 190 17.82 -13.97 3.06
CA ARG A 190 19.29 -14.09 3.02
C ARG A 190 19.95 -13.16 2.01
N HIS A 191 19.31 -12.88 0.91
CA HIS A 191 19.95 -12.28 -0.27
C HIS A 191 19.28 -10.99 -0.75
N GLY A 192 18.07 -10.70 -0.29
CA GLY A 192 17.29 -9.54 -0.71
C GLY A 192 17.52 -8.30 0.15
N ARG A 193 16.97 -7.20 -0.33
CA ARG A 193 16.79 -5.95 0.41
C ARG A 193 15.36 -5.48 0.33
N ALA A 194 14.95 -4.57 1.21
CA ALA A 194 13.63 -3.94 1.13
C ALA A 194 13.45 -3.23 -0.23
N ILE A 195 12.24 -3.28 -0.77
CA ILE A 195 11.90 -2.46 -1.93
C ILE A 195 12.02 -0.99 -1.51
N ARG A 196 12.70 -0.21 -2.32
CA ARG A 196 12.90 1.22 -2.13
C ARG A 196 12.39 1.98 -3.34
N TYR A 197 11.44 2.86 -3.11
CA TYR A 197 10.97 3.80 -4.10
C TYR A 197 11.85 5.06 -4.13
N ASP A 198 11.81 5.82 -5.20
CA ASP A 198 12.70 6.95 -5.47
C ASP A 198 12.50 8.15 -4.53
N TYR A 199 11.32 8.28 -3.89
CA TYR A 199 11.10 9.31 -2.87
C TYR A 199 11.77 8.99 -1.51
N VAL A 200 12.17 7.74 -1.25
CA VAL A 200 12.88 7.34 -0.01
C VAL A 200 14.36 7.67 -0.15
N ASP A 201 14.92 8.37 0.82
CA ASP A 201 16.25 8.97 0.74
C ASP A 201 17.43 7.98 0.67
N ARG A 202 17.27 6.79 1.23
CA ARG A 202 18.28 5.72 1.23
C ARG A 202 17.66 4.37 1.53
N ASP A 203 18.47 3.31 1.42
CA ASP A 203 18.07 1.99 1.89
C ASP A 203 17.95 1.97 3.41
N TRP A 204 16.80 1.52 3.91
CA TRP A 204 16.54 1.30 5.32
C TRP A 204 16.54 -0.20 5.62
N PRO A 205 16.96 -0.61 6.83
CA PRO A 205 16.84 -2.01 7.25
C PRO A 205 15.40 -2.50 7.14
N ILE A 206 15.21 -3.79 6.84
CA ILE A 206 13.87 -4.40 6.72
C ILE A 206 12.99 -4.17 7.96
N ALA A 207 13.59 -4.01 9.15
CA ALA A 207 12.89 -3.68 10.38
C ALA A 207 12.15 -2.34 10.33
N ALA A 208 12.58 -1.40 9.48
CA ALA A 208 11.87 -0.13 9.26
C ALA A 208 10.54 -0.33 8.51
N TYR A 209 10.43 -1.44 7.77
CA TYR A 209 9.26 -1.83 6.98
C TYR A 209 8.42 -2.92 7.66
N GLN A 210 8.59 -3.15 8.96
CA GLN A 210 7.78 -4.10 9.72
C GLN A 210 6.81 -3.38 10.65
N THR A 211 5.65 -3.99 10.84
CA THR A 211 4.65 -3.59 11.84
C THR A 211 4.79 -4.46 13.09
N VAL A 212 4.22 -4.02 14.22
CA VAL A 212 4.19 -4.81 15.45
C VAL A 212 3.39 -6.12 15.29
N PHE A 213 2.52 -6.19 14.27
CA PHE A 213 1.67 -7.35 13.99
C PHE A 213 2.29 -8.34 13.00
N ALA A 214 3.43 -8.02 12.39
CA ALA A 214 4.07 -8.82 11.35
C ALA A 214 4.56 -10.18 11.89
N THR A 215 3.79 -11.23 11.65
CA THR A 215 4.08 -12.60 12.12
C THR A 215 4.08 -13.64 10.99
N VAL A 216 3.49 -13.32 9.83
CA VAL A 216 3.39 -14.23 8.67
C VAL A 216 4.13 -13.60 7.48
N PRO A 217 5.40 -13.95 7.20
CA PRO A 217 6.15 -13.38 6.09
C PRO A 217 5.50 -13.67 4.73
N GLY A 218 5.40 -12.66 3.84
CA GLY A 218 4.83 -12.89 2.51
C GLY A 218 4.54 -11.64 1.69
N SER A 219 4.55 -10.45 2.28
CA SER A 219 4.31 -9.20 1.56
C SER A 219 5.57 -8.67 0.90
N ALA A 220 5.48 -8.25 -0.36
CA ALA A 220 6.53 -7.47 -1.01
C ALA A 220 6.64 -6.06 -0.42
N GLU A 221 5.52 -5.50 0.00
CA GLU A 221 5.43 -4.16 0.59
C GLU A 221 4.79 -4.19 1.98
N MET A 222 5.12 -3.18 2.78
CA MET A 222 4.61 -3.06 4.15
C MET A 222 3.12 -2.69 4.16
N PRO A 223 2.29 -3.37 4.98
CA PRO A 223 0.96 -2.87 5.33
C PRO A 223 1.08 -1.60 6.20
N SER A 224 1.44 -0.48 5.58
CA SER A 224 1.99 0.73 6.22
C SER A 224 1.05 1.40 7.22
N ALA A 225 -0.27 1.27 7.06
CA ALA A 225 -1.25 1.81 8.01
C ALA A 225 -1.07 1.28 9.45
N ALA A 226 -0.49 0.07 9.60
CA ALA A 226 -0.20 -0.53 10.89
C ALA A 226 1.20 -0.18 11.43
N ARG A 227 2.03 0.53 10.67
CA ARG A 227 3.39 0.86 11.08
C ARG A 227 3.48 1.69 12.35
N PRO A 228 2.61 2.68 12.59
CA PRO A 228 2.67 3.51 13.80
C PRO A 228 2.33 2.78 15.11
N PHE A 229 1.69 1.61 15.04
CA PHE A 229 1.40 0.86 16.25
C PHE A 229 2.69 0.49 16.98
N SER A 230 2.75 0.88 18.26
CA SER A 230 3.74 0.41 19.24
C SER A 230 3.11 -0.62 20.16
N ALA A 231 3.93 -1.37 20.90
CA ALA A 231 3.42 -2.30 21.91
C ALA A 231 2.65 -1.57 23.01
N ASP A 232 3.03 -0.33 23.35
CA ASP A 232 2.34 0.50 24.34
C ASP A 232 0.94 0.90 23.86
N VAL A 233 0.81 1.40 22.64
CA VAL A 233 -0.50 1.73 22.03
C VAL A 233 -1.40 0.50 22.00
N VAL A 234 -0.88 -0.68 21.62
CA VAL A 234 -1.64 -1.95 21.62
C VAL A 234 -2.10 -2.29 23.03
N ALA A 235 -1.22 -2.21 24.03
CA ALA A 235 -1.57 -2.51 25.43
C ALA A 235 -2.65 -1.56 25.96
N ARG A 236 -2.55 -0.26 25.69
CA ARG A 236 -3.53 0.76 26.09
C ARG A 236 -4.90 0.52 25.42
N LEU A 237 -4.93 0.18 24.13
CA LEU A 237 -6.16 -0.18 23.41
C LEU A 237 -6.84 -1.37 24.05
N VAL A 238 -6.11 -2.46 24.29
CA VAL A 238 -6.65 -3.67 24.94
C VAL A 238 -7.15 -3.37 26.37
N ALA A 239 -6.39 -2.58 27.15
CA ALA A 239 -6.79 -2.18 28.50
C ALA A 239 -8.05 -1.31 28.51
N LYS A 240 -8.30 -0.52 27.46
CA LYS A 240 -9.53 0.26 27.27
C LYS A 240 -10.75 -0.61 26.89
N GLY A 241 -10.54 -1.85 26.44
CA GLY A 241 -11.61 -2.73 25.96
C GLY A 241 -11.81 -2.67 24.43
N VAL A 242 -10.83 -2.16 23.69
CA VAL A 242 -10.79 -2.26 22.23
C VAL A 242 -10.25 -3.63 21.84
N HIS A 243 -10.97 -4.32 20.96
CA HIS A 243 -10.57 -5.62 20.45
C HIS A 243 -9.58 -5.50 19.30
N ILE A 244 -8.70 -6.48 19.14
CA ILE A 244 -7.77 -6.56 18.01
C ILE A 244 -7.81 -7.98 17.43
N ALA A 245 -8.06 -8.09 16.11
CA ALA A 245 -8.10 -9.36 15.40
C ALA A 245 -7.23 -9.34 14.14
N PRO A 246 -6.44 -10.40 13.89
CA PRO A 246 -5.59 -10.45 12.72
C PRO A 246 -6.31 -11.03 11.49
N ILE A 247 -5.96 -10.52 10.34
CA ILE A 247 -6.09 -11.17 9.04
C ILE A 247 -4.71 -11.27 8.39
N THR A 248 -4.57 -12.07 7.37
CA THR A 248 -3.40 -12.06 6.49
C THR A 248 -3.83 -11.61 5.10
N LEU A 249 -3.13 -10.66 4.51
CA LEU A 249 -3.15 -10.40 3.07
C LEU A 249 -1.72 -10.05 2.66
N HIS A 250 -1.17 -10.85 1.75
CA HIS A 250 0.17 -10.62 1.22
C HIS A 250 0.11 -9.61 0.08
N THR A 251 0.61 -8.41 0.34
CA THR A 251 0.67 -7.34 -0.67
C THR A 251 1.77 -7.63 -1.69
N GLY A 252 1.44 -7.46 -2.95
CA GLY A 252 2.44 -7.43 -4.01
C GLY A 252 3.17 -6.08 -4.09
N VAL A 253 3.87 -5.83 -5.21
CA VAL A 253 4.46 -4.52 -5.50
C VAL A 253 3.38 -3.52 -5.86
N ALA A 254 3.50 -2.28 -5.38
CA ALA A 254 2.51 -1.24 -5.64
C ALA A 254 2.37 -0.94 -7.13
N SER A 255 1.14 -0.64 -7.53
CA SER A 255 0.88 -0.07 -8.84
C SER A 255 1.19 1.41 -8.79
N PRO A 256 2.15 1.92 -9.57
CA PRO A 256 2.41 3.35 -9.66
C PRO A 256 1.37 4.08 -10.51
N GLU A 257 0.48 3.35 -11.21
CA GLU A 257 -0.38 3.93 -12.23
C GLU A 257 -1.87 3.73 -11.91
N ALA A 258 -2.65 4.81 -12.02
CA ALA A 258 -4.08 4.85 -11.69
C ALA A 258 -4.94 3.87 -12.50
N HIS A 259 -4.49 3.49 -13.70
CA HIS A 259 -5.22 2.58 -14.60
C HIS A 259 -4.88 1.10 -14.39
N GLU A 260 -3.84 0.79 -13.61
CA GLU A 260 -3.46 -0.60 -13.36
C GLU A 260 -4.45 -1.22 -12.36
N LYS A 261 -5.19 -2.23 -12.82
CA LYS A 261 -6.13 -2.96 -11.94
C LYS A 261 -5.36 -3.70 -10.86
N PRO A 262 -5.88 -3.73 -9.62
CA PRO A 262 -5.35 -4.62 -8.60
C PRO A 262 -5.32 -6.06 -9.12
N TYR A 263 -4.18 -6.72 -8.95
CA TYR A 263 -4.05 -8.13 -9.28
C TYR A 263 -4.35 -9.02 -8.07
N ALA A 264 -4.43 -10.34 -8.32
CA ALA A 264 -4.73 -11.32 -7.29
C ALA A 264 -3.69 -11.29 -6.15
N GLU A 265 -4.16 -11.14 -4.91
CA GLU A 265 -3.36 -11.22 -3.69
C GLU A 265 -3.94 -12.31 -2.78
N TRP A 266 -3.04 -13.08 -2.17
CA TRP A 266 -3.46 -14.14 -1.26
C TRP A 266 -3.87 -13.55 0.08
N PHE A 267 -5.02 -14.02 0.59
CA PHE A 267 -5.54 -13.58 1.88
C PHE A 267 -6.05 -14.73 2.74
N SER A 268 -6.17 -14.49 4.03
CA SER A 268 -6.81 -15.38 4.99
C SER A 268 -7.51 -14.57 6.08
N VAL A 269 -8.77 -14.92 6.32
CA VAL A 269 -9.55 -14.49 7.48
C VAL A 269 -9.75 -15.72 8.36
N PRO A 270 -9.09 -15.81 9.54
CA PRO A 270 -9.25 -16.95 10.45
C PRO A 270 -10.67 -17.01 11.05
N GLU A 271 -11.09 -18.21 11.46
CA GLU A 271 -12.39 -18.42 12.10
C GLU A 271 -12.57 -17.55 13.36
N ALA A 272 -11.53 -17.43 14.18
CA ALA A 272 -11.57 -16.59 15.38
C ALA A 272 -11.82 -15.11 15.02
N THR A 273 -11.21 -14.61 13.97
CA THR A 273 -11.42 -13.24 13.48
C THR A 273 -12.84 -13.07 12.92
N ALA A 274 -13.32 -14.00 12.09
CA ALA A 274 -14.67 -13.96 11.54
C ALA A 274 -15.72 -13.95 12.65
N THR A 275 -15.59 -14.84 13.63
CA THR A 275 -16.47 -14.93 14.81
C THR A 275 -16.47 -13.62 15.60
N LEU A 276 -15.31 -13.04 15.88
CA LEU A 276 -15.20 -11.80 16.64
C LEU A 276 -15.79 -10.61 15.89
N VAL A 277 -15.56 -10.50 14.57
CA VAL A 277 -16.18 -9.46 13.74
C VAL A 277 -17.70 -9.53 13.81
N ASN A 278 -18.28 -10.72 13.62
CA ASN A 278 -19.73 -10.92 13.68
C ASN A 278 -20.28 -10.61 15.08
N HIS A 279 -19.56 -11.02 16.14
CA HIS A 279 -19.95 -10.75 17.53
C HIS A 279 -19.97 -9.24 17.81
N VAL A 280 -18.91 -8.51 17.47
CA VAL A 280 -18.80 -7.06 17.70
C VAL A 280 -19.94 -6.32 16.99
N ARG A 281 -20.20 -6.65 15.71
CA ARG A 281 -21.29 -6.05 14.95
C ARG A 281 -22.66 -6.32 15.55
N ALA A 282 -22.92 -7.55 16.00
CA ALA A 282 -24.18 -7.93 16.65
C ALA A 282 -24.45 -7.16 17.96
N HIS A 283 -23.40 -6.64 18.61
CA HIS A 283 -23.49 -5.88 19.86
C HIS A 283 -23.30 -4.37 19.66
N GLY A 284 -23.34 -3.88 18.41
CA GLY A 284 -23.29 -2.45 18.10
C GLY A 284 -21.88 -1.83 18.18
N GLY A 285 -20.82 -2.63 18.29
CA GLY A 285 -19.43 -2.16 18.16
C GLY A 285 -19.06 -1.90 16.72
N ARG A 286 -18.03 -1.07 16.49
CA ARG A 286 -17.53 -0.72 15.15
C ARG A 286 -16.40 -1.63 14.72
N VAL A 287 -16.40 -2.03 13.46
CA VAL A 287 -15.29 -2.76 12.82
C VAL A 287 -14.43 -1.76 12.05
N ILE A 288 -13.22 -1.53 12.52
CA ILE A 288 -12.27 -0.57 11.98
C ILE A 288 -11.10 -1.33 11.36
N ALA A 289 -10.98 -1.26 10.05
CA ALA A 289 -9.89 -1.88 9.33
C ALA A 289 -8.60 -1.07 9.48
N VAL A 290 -7.47 -1.73 9.69
CA VAL A 290 -6.14 -1.11 9.67
C VAL A 290 -5.47 -1.43 8.33
N GLY A 291 -5.57 -0.48 7.41
CA GLY A 291 -5.10 -0.57 6.03
C GLY A 291 -6.15 -1.08 5.05
N THR A 292 -5.98 -0.68 3.80
CA THR A 292 -6.82 -1.10 2.68
C THR A 292 -6.79 -2.62 2.46
N THR A 293 -5.70 -3.26 2.84
CA THR A 293 -5.54 -4.72 2.82
C THR A 293 -6.50 -5.43 3.76
N ALA A 294 -6.71 -4.91 4.98
CA ALA A 294 -7.67 -5.47 5.93
C ALA A 294 -9.11 -5.32 5.41
N VAL A 295 -9.44 -4.19 4.77
CA VAL A 295 -10.74 -4.00 4.11
C VAL A 295 -10.93 -5.05 3.03
N ARG A 296 -9.97 -5.23 2.11
CA ARG A 296 -10.07 -6.20 1.01
C ARG A 296 -10.24 -7.63 1.52
N ALA A 297 -9.51 -8.03 2.55
CA ALA A 297 -9.61 -9.37 3.14
C ALA A 297 -11.00 -9.62 3.75
N LEU A 298 -11.51 -8.69 4.59
CA LEU A 298 -12.83 -8.82 5.20
C LEU A 298 -13.95 -8.83 4.15
N GLU A 299 -13.91 -7.89 3.20
CA GLU A 299 -14.91 -7.76 2.14
C GLU A 299 -14.86 -8.90 1.11
N SER A 300 -13.77 -9.69 1.08
CA SER A 300 -13.66 -10.94 0.31
C SER A 300 -14.20 -12.15 1.07
N ALA A 301 -14.41 -12.02 2.38
CA ALA A 301 -14.84 -13.10 3.27
C ALA A 301 -16.29 -12.92 3.78
N VAL A 302 -16.98 -11.86 3.36
CA VAL A 302 -18.36 -11.55 3.76
C VAL A 302 -19.37 -12.05 2.73
N ASP A 303 -20.50 -12.60 3.18
CA ASP A 303 -21.64 -12.97 2.35
C ASP A 303 -22.56 -11.77 2.04
N GLU A 304 -23.68 -12.05 1.36
CA GLU A 304 -24.66 -11.04 1.00
C GLU A 304 -25.45 -10.51 2.20
N GLU A 305 -25.59 -11.31 3.22
CA GLU A 305 -26.25 -10.98 4.48
C GLU A 305 -25.37 -10.18 5.43
N GLY A 306 -24.09 -9.99 5.10
CA GLY A 306 -23.12 -9.24 5.88
C GLY A 306 -22.44 -10.06 6.97
N THR A 307 -22.52 -11.39 6.92
CA THR A 307 -21.82 -12.28 7.84
C THR A 307 -20.42 -12.59 7.31
N VAL A 308 -19.41 -12.43 8.13
CA VAL A 308 -18.02 -12.77 7.79
C VAL A 308 -17.77 -14.24 8.09
N HIS A 309 -17.16 -14.93 7.13
CA HIS A 309 -16.81 -16.35 7.24
C HIS A 309 -15.28 -16.54 7.26
N ALA A 310 -14.83 -17.60 7.91
CA ALA A 310 -13.45 -18.05 7.76
C ALA A 310 -13.19 -18.39 6.28
N ARG A 311 -12.19 -17.75 5.70
CA ARG A 311 -11.87 -17.91 4.28
C ARG A 311 -10.40 -17.65 4.01
N ALA A 312 -9.79 -18.48 3.15
CA ALA A 312 -8.47 -18.23 2.61
C ALA A 312 -8.48 -18.47 1.10
N GLY A 313 -7.65 -17.74 0.37
CA GLY A 313 -7.57 -17.85 -1.08
C GLY A 313 -7.00 -16.60 -1.72
N TRP A 314 -7.35 -16.36 -2.96
CA TRP A 314 -6.93 -15.21 -3.73
C TRP A 314 -8.07 -14.21 -3.89
N THR A 315 -7.75 -12.92 -3.83
CA THR A 315 -8.72 -11.84 -4.02
C THR A 315 -8.23 -10.84 -5.07
N GLU A 316 -9.09 -10.57 -6.03
CA GLU A 316 -8.96 -9.46 -7.00
C GLU A 316 -10.00 -8.37 -6.72
N LEU A 317 -10.58 -8.38 -5.51
CA LEU A 317 -11.68 -7.51 -5.16
C LEU A 317 -11.28 -6.03 -5.27
N ILE A 318 -12.04 -5.31 -6.07
CA ILE A 318 -12.01 -3.85 -6.17
C ILE A 318 -13.24 -3.31 -5.43
N ILE A 319 -13.00 -2.40 -4.49
CA ILE A 319 -14.07 -1.77 -3.73
C ILE A 319 -14.27 -0.37 -4.29
N THR A 320 -15.46 -0.13 -4.81
CA THR A 320 -15.88 1.16 -5.37
C THR A 320 -17.05 1.72 -4.58
N PRO A 321 -17.36 3.03 -4.72
CA PRO A 321 -18.53 3.63 -4.07
C PRO A 321 -19.84 2.93 -4.43
N GLU A 322 -19.98 2.44 -5.66
CA GLU A 322 -21.19 1.74 -6.14
C GLU A 322 -21.36 0.37 -5.46
N ARG A 323 -20.26 -0.35 -5.25
CA ARG A 323 -20.28 -1.61 -4.50
C ARG A 323 -20.54 -1.37 -3.02
N GLY A 324 -19.96 -0.32 -2.47
CA GLY A 324 -19.93 -0.05 -1.04
C GLY A 324 -19.11 -1.09 -0.23
N VAL A 325 -19.21 -1.00 1.08
CA VAL A 325 -18.66 -1.96 2.05
C VAL A 325 -19.78 -2.55 2.89
N ARG A 326 -19.62 -3.81 3.29
CA ARG A 326 -20.64 -4.58 4.04
C ARG A 326 -20.30 -4.75 5.52
N VAL A 327 -19.02 -4.65 5.87
CA VAL A 327 -18.51 -5.00 7.20
C VAL A 327 -17.83 -3.82 7.88
N VAL A 328 -17.09 -3.02 7.12
CA VAL A 328 -16.17 -2.03 7.68
C VAL A 328 -16.90 -0.74 8.01
N ASP A 329 -16.78 -0.27 9.26
CA ASP A 329 -17.36 0.98 9.76
C ASP A 329 -16.35 2.12 9.82
N GLY A 330 -15.06 1.80 9.81
CA GLY A 330 -13.96 2.77 9.82
C GLY A 330 -12.68 2.21 9.23
N LEU A 331 -11.75 3.12 8.90
CA LEU A 331 -10.49 2.77 8.27
C LEU A 331 -9.35 3.64 8.83
N ILE A 332 -8.31 2.99 9.33
CA ILE A 332 -7.00 3.61 9.55
C ILE A 332 -6.17 3.38 8.29
N THR A 333 -5.65 4.45 7.69
CA THR A 333 -4.86 4.38 6.44
C THR A 333 -3.82 5.49 6.37
N GLY A 334 -2.80 5.34 5.52
CA GLY A 334 -1.96 6.46 5.10
C GLY A 334 -2.70 7.39 4.13
N PHE A 335 -2.04 8.47 3.73
CA PHE A 335 -2.53 9.34 2.67
C PHE A 335 -2.09 8.82 1.30
N HIS A 336 -3.04 8.78 0.37
CA HIS A 336 -2.86 8.25 -0.99
C HIS A 336 -2.90 9.37 -2.02
N GLU A 337 -2.19 9.19 -3.12
CA GLU A 337 -2.16 10.11 -4.24
C GLU A 337 -3.53 10.28 -4.91
N PRO A 338 -3.79 11.44 -5.57
CA PRO A 338 -5.11 11.78 -6.14
C PRO A 338 -5.71 10.73 -7.07
N GLN A 339 -4.86 10.05 -7.80
CA GLN A 339 -5.25 9.07 -8.82
C GLN A 339 -5.20 7.62 -8.32
N ALA A 340 -4.83 7.39 -7.06
CA ALA A 340 -4.72 6.04 -6.53
C ALA A 340 -6.11 5.36 -6.47
N SER A 341 -6.19 4.12 -6.94
CA SER A 341 -7.41 3.29 -6.85
C SER A 341 -7.90 3.11 -5.41
N HIS A 342 -7.03 3.30 -4.42
CA HIS A 342 -7.37 3.33 -3.01
C HIS A 342 -8.42 4.38 -2.64
N LEU A 343 -8.44 5.54 -3.31
CA LEU A 343 -9.43 6.59 -3.05
C LEU A 343 -10.87 6.15 -3.36
N LEU A 344 -11.08 5.23 -4.29
CA LEU A 344 -12.39 4.62 -4.53
C LEU A 344 -12.86 3.87 -3.29
N MET A 345 -11.98 3.06 -2.68
CA MET A 345 -12.29 2.33 -1.45
C MET A 345 -12.53 3.27 -0.27
N LEU A 346 -11.70 4.30 -0.10
CA LEU A 346 -11.89 5.29 0.96
C LEU A 346 -13.24 5.99 0.79
N THR A 347 -13.60 6.36 -0.44
CA THR A 347 -14.89 6.98 -0.76
C THR A 347 -16.05 6.02 -0.51
N ALA A 348 -15.90 4.73 -0.81
CA ALA A 348 -16.91 3.70 -0.50
C ALA A 348 -17.16 3.56 1.01
N ILE A 349 -16.13 3.75 1.84
CA ILE A 349 -16.21 3.66 3.31
C ILE A 349 -16.76 4.95 3.89
N ALA A 350 -16.18 6.08 3.57
CA ALA A 350 -16.37 7.35 4.29
C ALA A 350 -17.28 8.37 3.55
N GLY A 351 -17.52 8.13 2.28
CA GLY A 351 -18.22 9.08 1.41
C GLY A 351 -17.35 10.25 0.93
N PRO A 352 -17.71 10.89 -0.18
CA PRO A 352 -16.85 11.89 -0.84
C PRO A 352 -16.66 13.16 0.00
N ARG A 353 -17.67 13.57 0.78
CA ARG A 353 -17.61 14.80 1.62
C ARG A 353 -16.57 14.63 2.73
N LEU A 354 -16.59 13.49 3.45
CA LEU A 354 -15.65 13.23 4.54
C LEU A 354 -14.22 13.09 4.02
N ILE A 355 -14.04 12.41 2.88
CA ILE A 355 -12.73 12.29 2.24
C ILE A 355 -12.20 13.67 1.83
N ARG A 356 -13.03 14.51 1.20
CA ARG A 356 -12.63 15.86 0.82
C ARG A 356 -12.18 16.67 2.04
N ALA A 357 -12.99 16.72 3.09
CA ALA A 357 -12.67 17.48 4.30
C ALA A 357 -11.36 16.98 4.97
N SER A 358 -11.18 15.65 5.03
CA SER A 358 -9.96 15.03 5.57
C SER A 358 -8.72 15.42 4.77
N TYR A 359 -8.78 15.32 3.44
CA TYR A 359 -7.64 15.61 2.56
C TYR A 359 -7.30 17.10 2.50
N ASP A 360 -8.32 17.97 2.47
CA ASP A 360 -8.13 19.42 2.53
C ASP A 360 -7.46 19.83 3.87
N ALA A 361 -7.88 19.24 4.99
CA ALA A 361 -7.27 19.46 6.30
C ALA A 361 -5.82 18.93 6.35
N ALA A 362 -5.56 17.75 5.76
CA ALA A 362 -4.23 17.17 5.70
C ALA A 362 -3.25 18.04 4.91
N LEU A 363 -3.67 18.55 3.75
CA LEU A 363 -2.86 19.44 2.90
C LEU A 363 -2.61 20.79 3.60
N ALA A 364 -3.67 21.41 4.15
CA ALA A 364 -3.56 22.69 4.88
C ALA A 364 -2.61 22.62 6.06
N ASN A 365 -2.55 21.48 6.74
CA ASN A 365 -1.70 21.24 7.91
C ASN A 365 -0.41 20.46 7.58
N ARG A 366 -0.09 20.30 6.28
CA ARG A 366 1.16 19.71 5.81
C ARG A 366 1.43 18.31 6.39
N TYR A 367 0.44 17.42 6.37
CA TYR A 367 0.62 16.02 6.72
C TYR A 367 1.57 15.33 5.73
N LEU A 368 2.35 14.37 6.22
CA LEU A 368 3.30 13.62 5.40
C LEU A 368 2.64 12.38 4.79
N TRP A 369 3.02 12.07 3.57
CA TRP A 369 2.43 11.04 2.71
C TRP A 369 3.32 9.80 2.59
N HIS A 370 2.76 8.72 2.07
CA HIS A 370 3.38 7.41 1.84
C HIS A 370 3.67 6.59 3.10
N GLU A 371 4.46 5.51 2.96
CA GLU A 371 4.62 4.43 3.95
C GLU A 371 5.24 4.87 5.29
N PHE A 372 6.00 5.97 5.31
CA PHE A 372 6.57 6.55 6.53
C PHE A 372 5.86 7.81 7.00
N GLY A 373 4.76 8.13 6.33
CA GLY A 373 3.99 9.34 6.57
C GLY A 373 3.12 9.32 7.81
N ASP A 374 2.23 10.30 7.84
CA ASP A 374 1.20 10.46 8.85
C ASP A 374 -0.02 9.59 8.51
N VAL A 375 -0.98 9.49 9.40
CA VAL A 375 -2.09 8.54 9.32
C VAL A 375 -3.42 9.27 9.36
N ASN A 376 -4.40 8.69 8.68
CA ASN A 376 -5.78 9.15 8.61
C ASN A 376 -6.70 8.06 9.19
N LEU A 377 -7.52 8.41 10.16
CA LEU A 377 -8.61 7.59 10.68
C LEU A 377 -9.95 8.15 10.17
N LEU A 378 -10.61 7.38 9.34
CA LEU A 378 -11.94 7.66 8.81
C LEU A 378 -12.98 6.86 9.59
N LEU A 379 -13.93 7.53 10.23
CA LEU A 379 -15.01 6.89 11.01
C LEU A 379 -16.37 7.32 10.46
N ARG A 380 -17.19 6.32 10.10
CA ARG A 380 -18.61 6.51 9.85
C ARG A 380 -19.31 6.61 11.20
N ARG A 381 -20.06 7.69 11.43
CA ARG A 381 -20.93 7.81 12.60
C ARG A 381 -22.18 6.95 12.47
#